data_8ca5e6e363df73c966454dc376870197
#
_entry.id   8ca5e6e363df73c966454dc376870197
#
_cell.length_a   1.000
_cell.length_b   1.000
_cell.length_c   1.000
_cell.angle_alpha   90.00
_cell.angle_beta   90.00
_cell.angle_gamma   90.00
#
_symmetry.space_group_name_H-M   'P 1'
#
loop_
_entity.id
_entity.type
_entity.pdbx_description
1 polymer ?
#
loop_
_entity_poly.entity_id
_entity_poly.type
_entity_poly.pdbx_seq_one_letter_code
_entity_poly.pdbx_strand_id
1 'polypeptide(L)'
;GILCQFNSSWTVRVRRDDLFVMQVDGSKGSAVVNLRGCQTQGIGVTPKPVWNPDIEQPINFYEGWSEMPDATTYDNAFKIQWELFLRHVALDEPFPYDLRSGAKGVELAETGIQSWEERKWIDLGSS
;
A
#
# COMPACT_ATOMS: atom_id res chain seq x y z
N GLY A 1 12.90 12.74 1.36
CA GLY A 1 12.59 11.44 1.96
C GLY A 1 11.17 11.02 1.61
N ILE A 2 10.85 9.76 1.82
CA ILE A 2 9.51 9.19 1.67
C ILE A 2 8.98 8.95 3.08
N LEU A 3 7.76 9.42 3.37
CA LEU A 3 7.02 9.08 4.58
C LEU A 3 6.06 7.94 4.26
N CYS A 4 6.16 6.84 5.02
CA CYS A 4 5.21 5.73 4.91
C CYS A 4 4.50 5.57 6.26
N GLN A 5 3.17 5.51 6.21
CA GLN A 5 2.32 5.21 7.36
C GLN A 5 1.42 4.04 7.02
N PHE A 6 1.39 3.04 7.89
CA PHE A 6 0.46 1.93 7.71
C PHE A 6 -0.27 1.60 9.01
N ASN A 7 -1.45 1.04 8.86
CA ASN A 7 -2.26 0.53 9.97
C ASN A 7 -2.71 -0.88 9.62
N SER A 8 -2.49 -1.81 10.54
CA SER A 8 -2.96 -3.19 10.44
C SER A 8 -3.65 -3.59 11.74
N SER A 9 -4.86 -4.11 11.65
CA SER A 9 -5.62 -4.54 12.83
C SER A 9 -6.65 -5.60 12.48
N TRP A 10 -6.81 -6.58 13.37
CA TRP A 10 -7.86 -7.61 13.31
C TRP A 10 -9.17 -7.18 14.02
N THR A 11 -9.15 -6.06 14.74
CA THR A 11 -10.23 -5.69 15.66
C THR A 11 -11.00 -4.44 15.24
N VAL A 12 -10.58 -3.76 14.19
CA VAL A 12 -11.27 -2.57 13.69
C VAL A 12 -12.55 -2.94 12.94
N ARG A 13 -13.54 -2.06 13.03
CA ARG A 13 -14.74 -2.13 12.21
C ARG A 13 -14.46 -1.46 10.88
N VAL A 14 -14.60 -2.22 9.80
CA VAL A 14 -14.30 -1.74 8.45
C VAL A 14 -15.49 -0.96 7.89
N ARG A 15 -15.26 0.25 7.41
CA ARG A 15 -16.21 1.07 6.66
C ARG A 15 -15.56 1.53 5.37
N ARG A 16 -15.21 0.57 4.53
CA ARG A 16 -14.62 0.75 3.21
C ARG A 16 -14.89 -0.50 2.38
N ASP A 17 -14.75 -0.40 1.09
CA ASP A 17 -15.12 -1.48 0.16
C ASP A 17 -14.14 -2.65 0.15
N ASP A 18 -12.90 -2.44 0.65
CA ASP A 18 -11.88 -3.48 0.68
C ASP A 18 -11.14 -3.53 2.03
N LEU A 19 -10.62 -4.70 2.36
CA LEU A 19 -9.78 -4.90 3.56
C LEU A 19 -8.38 -4.30 3.41
N PHE A 20 -7.88 -4.24 2.18
CA PHE A 20 -6.58 -3.65 1.86
C PHE A 20 -6.78 -2.42 0.98
N VAL A 21 -6.24 -1.29 1.41
CA VAL A 21 -6.15 -0.07 0.62
C VAL A 21 -4.76 0.54 0.86
N MET A 22 -4.08 0.85 -0.22
CA MET A 22 -2.82 1.59 -0.21
C MET A 22 -2.99 2.88 -1.01
N GLN A 23 -2.58 4.00 -0.44
CA GLN A 23 -2.54 5.28 -1.11
C GLN A 23 -1.09 5.77 -1.20
N VAL A 24 -0.73 6.26 -2.36
CA VAL A 24 0.56 6.89 -2.60
C VAL A 24 0.31 8.30 -3.11
N ASP A 25 0.83 9.29 -2.40
CA ASP A 25 0.72 10.70 -2.74
C ASP A 25 2.08 11.23 -3.18
N GLY A 26 2.13 11.80 -4.37
CA GLY A 26 3.31 12.37 -4.96
C GLY A 26 3.10 13.83 -5.40
N SER A 27 4.17 14.49 -5.78
CA SER A 27 4.14 15.90 -6.21
C SER A 27 3.38 16.13 -7.52
N LYS A 28 3.11 15.09 -8.30
CA LYS A 28 2.42 15.18 -9.60
C LYS A 28 1.03 14.54 -9.60
N GLY A 29 0.65 13.89 -8.53
CA GLY A 29 -0.64 13.20 -8.40
C GLY A 29 -0.59 12.09 -7.37
N SER A 30 -1.68 11.36 -7.27
CA SER A 30 -1.88 10.29 -6.30
C SER A 30 -2.39 9.02 -6.97
N ALA A 31 -2.14 7.89 -6.33
CA ALA A 31 -2.71 6.60 -6.69
C ALA A 31 -3.35 5.95 -5.46
N VAL A 32 -4.50 5.33 -5.64
CA VAL A 32 -5.17 4.51 -4.64
C VAL A 32 -5.32 3.11 -5.20
N VAL A 33 -4.84 2.12 -4.46
CA VAL A 33 -4.81 0.71 -4.87
C VAL A 33 -5.54 -0.11 -3.83
N ASN A 34 -6.38 -1.02 -4.26
CA ASN A 34 -6.95 -2.08 -3.46
C ASN A 34 -6.63 -3.46 -4.07
N LEU A 35 -7.24 -4.52 -3.58
CA LEU A 35 -6.96 -5.87 -4.08
C LEU A 35 -7.41 -6.10 -5.54
N ARG A 36 -8.28 -5.24 -6.07
CA ARG A 36 -8.96 -5.49 -7.36
C ARG A 36 -8.89 -4.33 -8.33
N GLY A 37 -8.27 -3.22 -7.95
CA GLY A 37 -8.20 -2.06 -8.82
C GLY A 37 -7.19 -1.02 -8.39
N CYS A 38 -6.94 -0.10 -9.29
CA CYS A 38 -6.07 1.05 -9.07
C CYS A 38 -6.72 2.28 -9.71
N GLN A 39 -6.78 3.35 -8.94
CA GLN A 39 -7.24 4.65 -9.42
C GLN A 39 -6.11 5.67 -9.29
N THR A 40 -6.02 6.58 -10.23
CA THR A 40 -5.04 7.67 -10.20
C THR A 40 -5.70 9.01 -10.43
N GLN A 41 -5.14 10.06 -9.82
CA GLN A 41 -5.54 11.43 -10.04
C GLN A 41 -4.29 12.30 -10.22
N GLY A 42 -4.20 12.96 -11.38
CA GLY A 42 -3.11 13.91 -11.65
C GLY A 42 -3.36 15.26 -10.98
N ILE A 43 -2.30 15.98 -10.64
CA ILE A 43 -2.40 17.29 -9.97
C ILE A 43 -3.18 18.33 -10.80
N GLY A 44 -3.16 18.22 -12.13
CA GLY A 44 -3.87 19.13 -13.03
C GLY A 44 -5.39 19.05 -12.97
N VAL A 45 -5.91 17.90 -12.49
CA VAL A 45 -7.37 17.66 -12.34
C VAL A 45 -7.78 17.53 -10.89
N THR A 46 -6.86 17.68 -9.94
CA THR A 46 -7.15 17.63 -8.52
C THR A 46 -8.03 18.80 -8.11
N PRO A 47 -9.22 18.59 -7.54
CA PRO A 47 -10.08 19.66 -7.05
C PRO A 47 -9.37 20.47 -5.96
N LYS A 48 -9.53 21.80 -6.02
CA LYS A 48 -8.98 22.68 -4.98
C LYS A 48 -10.00 22.81 -3.85
N PRO A 49 -9.74 22.22 -2.67
CA PRO A 49 -10.65 22.31 -1.55
C PRO A 49 -10.76 23.76 -1.05
N VAL A 50 -11.98 24.15 -0.70
CA VAL A 50 -12.26 25.41 -0.01
C VAL A 50 -12.82 25.10 1.35
N TRP A 51 -12.15 25.61 2.38
CA TRP A 51 -12.63 25.46 3.74
C TRP A 51 -13.64 26.58 4.06
N ASN A 52 -14.89 26.20 4.28
CA ASN A 52 -15.91 27.09 4.83
C ASN A 52 -16.80 26.26 5.79
N PRO A 53 -16.72 26.49 7.11
CA PRO A 53 -17.49 25.71 8.10
C PRO A 53 -19.00 26.02 8.08
N ASP A 54 -19.42 27.09 7.43
CA ASP A 54 -20.83 27.54 7.41
C ASP A 54 -21.67 26.87 6.31
N ILE A 55 -21.01 26.15 5.39
CA ILE A 55 -21.68 25.44 4.30
C ILE A 55 -21.17 24.00 4.17
N GLU A 56 -22.01 23.14 3.61
CA GLU A 56 -21.56 21.80 3.23
C GLU A 56 -20.45 21.87 2.17
N GLN A 57 -19.56 20.89 2.18
CA GLN A 57 -18.47 20.83 1.23
C GLN A 57 -19.00 20.71 -0.21
N PRO A 58 -18.82 21.74 -1.07
CA PRO A 58 -19.34 21.71 -2.44
C PRO A 58 -18.49 20.92 -3.42
N ILE A 59 -17.28 20.50 -2.98
CA ILE A 59 -16.31 19.82 -3.82
C ILE A 59 -16.55 18.31 -3.82
N ASN A 60 -16.64 17.76 -5.00
CA ASN A 60 -16.62 16.30 -5.17
C ASN A 60 -15.18 15.81 -5.25
N PHE A 61 -14.67 15.22 -4.17
CA PHE A 61 -13.30 14.70 -4.10
C PHE A 61 -13.07 13.44 -4.92
N TYR A 62 -14.09 12.83 -5.47
CA TYR A 62 -13.98 11.70 -6.41
C TYR A 62 -13.85 12.16 -7.87
N GLU A 63 -14.00 13.46 -8.13
CA GLU A 63 -13.81 14.01 -9.46
C GLU A 63 -12.34 13.96 -9.89
N GLY A 64 -12.11 13.65 -11.17
CA GLY A 64 -10.77 13.59 -11.75
C GLY A 64 -9.96 12.32 -11.43
N TRP A 65 -10.53 11.36 -10.68
CA TRP A 65 -9.95 10.03 -10.55
C TRP A 65 -10.24 9.20 -11.78
N SER A 66 -9.25 8.47 -12.26
CA SER A 66 -9.33 7.60 -13.41
C SER A 66 -8.95 6.19 -13.03
N GLU A 67 -9.75 5.22 -13.46
CA GLU A 67 -9.41 3.80 -13.34
C GLU A 67 -8.20 3.47 -14.20
N MET A 68 -7.26 2.73 -13.62
CA MET A 68 -6.15 2.17 -14.37
C MET A 68 -6.51 0.76 -14.82
N PRO A 69 -6.28 0.42 -16.10
CA PRO A 69 -6.56 -0.92 -16.58
C PRO A 69 -5.64 -1.93 -15.89
N ASP A 70 -6.20 -3.08 -15.56
CA ASP A 70 -5.43 -4.19 -15.01
C ASP A 70 -4.41 -4.68 -16.06
N ALA A 71 -3.16 -4.81 -15.64
CA ALA A 71 -2.11 -5.40 -16.47
C ALA A 71 -2.18 -6.93 -16.51
N THR A 72 -2.81 -7.54 -15.50
CA THR A 72 -2.97 -8.99 -15.35
C THR A 72 -4.34 -9.32 -14.76
N THR A 73 -4.83 -10.53 -15.02
CA THR A 73 -6.03 -11.03 -14.34
C THR A 73 -5.73 -11.28 -12.87
N TYR A 74 -6.71 -10.95 -12.00
CA TYR A 74 -6.62 -11.27 -10.59
C TYR A 74 -6.50 -12.78 -10.38
N ASP A 75 -5.54 -13.19 -9.56
CA ASP A 75 -5.41 -14.58 -9.11
C ASP A 75 -5.11 -14.61 -7.60
N ASN A 76 -5.28 -15.79 -6.99
CA ASN A 76 -4.99 -15.99 -5.58
C ASN A 76 -3.49 -15.85 -5.30
N ALA A 77 -3.11 -14.93 -4.41
CA ALA A 77 -1.72 -14.64 -4.09
C ALA A 77 -0.95 -15.86 -3.55
N PHE A 78 -1.60 -16.74 -2.78
CA PHE A 78 -0.97 -17.98 -2.28
C PHE A 78 -0.69 -18.95 -3.42
N LYS A 79 -1.60 -19.06 -4.39
CA LYS A 79 -1.37 -19.87 -5.59
C LYS A 79 -0.17 -19.36 -6.38
N ILE A 80 -0.11 -18.06 -6.65
CA ILE A 80 1.00 -17.44 -7.38
C ILE A 80 2.32 -17.67 -6.65
N GLN A 81 2.35 -17.49 -5.33
CA GLN A 81 3.56 -17.72 -4.53
C GLN A 81 4.04 -19.17 -4.62
N TRP A 82 3.13 -20.15 -4.55
CA TRP A 82 3.47 -21.56 -4.72
C TRP A 82 3.94 -21.88 -6.13
N GLU A 83 3.32 -21.33 -7.16
CA GLU A 83 3.78 -21.51 -8.54
C GLU A 83 5.19 -20.98 -8.74
N LEU A 84 5.50 -19.79 -8.26
CA LEU A 84 6.85 -19.20 -8.33
C LEU A 84 7.87 -20.07 -7.58
N PHE A 85 7.54 -20.56 -6.40
CA PHE A 85 8.43 -21.43 -5.63
C PHE A 85 8.69 -22.77 -6.32
N LEU A 86 7.64 -23.42 -6.85
CA LEU A 86 7.77 -24.67 -7.57
C LEU A 86 8.59 -24.51 -8.87
N ARG A 87 8.41 -23.42 -9.59
CA ARG A 87 9.21 -23.10 -10.77
C ARG A 87 10.67 -22.86 -10.41
N HIS A 88 10.94 -22.18 -9.30
CA HIS A 88 12.30 -22.03 -8.78
C HIS A 88 12.95 -23.38 -8.49
N VAL A 89 12.25 -24.26 -7.79
CA VAL A 89 12.79 -25.60 -7.43
C VAL A 89 12.98 -26.52 -8.64
N ALA A 90 12.03 -26.50 -9.59
CA ALA A 90 12.02 -27.45 -10.71
C ALA A 90 12.81 -26.94 -11.94
N LEU A 91 12.86 -25.62 -12.15
CA LEU A 91 13.38 -24.99 -13.37
C LEU A 91 14.53 -24.02 -13.11
N ASP A 92 14.96 -23.86 -11.86
CA ASP A 92 15.99 -22.89 -11.41
C ASP A 92 15.64 -21.42 -11.80
N GLU A 93 14.35 -21.11 -11.89
CA GLU A 93 13.89 -19.75 -12.14
C GLU A 93 14.13 -18.84 -10.92
N PRO A 94 14.36 -17.53 -11.10
CA PRO A 94 14.54 -16.61 -9.96
C PRO A 94 13.32 -16.61 -9.04
N PHE A 95 13.57 -16.70 -7.72
CA PHE A 95 12.51 -16.58 -6.70
C PHE A 95 12.69 -15.25 -5.93
N PRO A 96 11.75 -14.30 -6.08
CA PRO A 96 11.91 -12.95 -5.52
C PRO A 96 11.71 -12.87 -4.01
N TYR A 97 11.19 -13.92 -3.37
CA TYR A 97 10.85 -13.96 -1.95
C TYR A 97 11.82 -14.83 -1.17
N ASP A 98 13.09 -14.46 -1.19
CA ASP A 98 14.15 -15.21 -0.52
C ASP A 98 14.11 -15.07 1.03
N LEU A 99 14.94 -15.84 1.72
CA LEU A 99 15.03 -15.81 3.17
C LEU A 99 15.51 -14.47 3.72
N ARG A 100 16.26 -13.68 2.94
CA ARG A 100 16.73 -12.34 3.35
C ARG A 100 15.56 -11.36 3.37
N SER A 101 14.69 -11.43 2.36
CA SER A 101 13.44 -10.66 2.33
C SER A 101 12.53 -11.01 3.51
N GLY A 102 12.46 -12.31 3.84
CA GLY A 102 11.74 -12.76 5.03
C GLY A 102 12.34 -12.24 6.34
N ALA A 103 13.65 -12.31 6.48
CA ALA A 103 14.38 -11.79 7.65
C ALA A 103 14.16 -10.26 7.81
N LYS A 104 14.15 -9.51 6.70
CA LYS A 104 13.88 -8.07 6.71
C LYS A 104 12.47 -7.77 7.21
N GLY A 105 11.48 -8.58 6.84
CA GLY A 105 10.11 -8.47 7.35
C GLY A 105 10.04 -8.66 8.86
N VAL A 106 10.77 -9.65 9.41
CA VAL A 106 10.85 -9.90 10.85
C VAL A 106 11.53 -8.73 11.57
N GLU A 107 12.68 -8.26 11.06
CA GLU A 107 13.40 -7.10 11.59
C GLU A 107 12.48 -5.87 11.70
N LEU A 108 11.71 -5.58 10.65
CA LEU A 108 10.77 -4.47 10.64
C LEU A 108 9.68 -4.61 11.74
N ALA A 109 9.16 -5.82 11.91
CA ALA A 109 8.14 -6.09 12.93
C ALA A 109 8.71 -5.93 14.35
N GLU A 110 9.89 -6.49 14.64
CA GLU A 110 10.57 -6.38 15.93
C GLU A 110 10.96 -4.93 16.25
N THR A 111 11.50 -4.22 15.27
CA THR A 111 11.84 -2.79 15.40
C THR A 111 10.60 -1.93 15.64
N GLY A 112 9.49 -2.27 15.01
CA GLY A 112 8.20 -1.61 15.27
C GLY A 112 7.73 -1.79 16.71
N ILE A 113 7.85 -2.99 17.28
CA ILE A 113 7.54 -3.27 18.69
C ILE A 113 8.47 -2.50 19.61
N GLN A 114 9.77 -2.52 19.35
CA GLN A 114 10.77 -1.79 20.12
C GLN A 114 10.49 -0.28 20.09
N SER A 115 10.19 0.29 18.93
CA SER A 115 9.82 1.70 18.76
C SER A 115 8.60 2.06 19.62
N TRP A 116 7.60 1.18 19.67
CA TRP A 116 6.40 1.36 20.48
C TRP A 116 6.71 1.32 21.98
N GLU A 117 7.53 0.37 22.45
CA GLU A 117 7.91 0.22 23.84
C GLU A 117 8.77 1.40 24.34
N GLU A 118 9.76 1.80 23.53
CA GLU A 118 10.69 2.86 23.87
C GLU A 118 10.17 4.27 23.54
N ARG A 119 9.03 4.39 22.87
CA ARG A 119 8.38 5.66 22.45
C ARG A 119 9.31 6.58 21.68
N LYS A 120 10.14 6.00 20.79
CA LYS A 120 11.10 6.76 19.96
C LYS A 120 11.16 6.20 18.54
N TRP A 121 11.69 7.02 17.62
CA TRP A 121 12.09 6.56 16.31
C TRP A 121 13.33 5.66 16.43
N ILE A 122 13.36 4.62 15.61
CA ILE A 122 14.52 3.72 15.51
C ILE A 122 14.98 3.73 14.07
N ASP A 123 16.26 4.05 13.88
CA ASP A 123 16.88 3.99 12.57
C ASP A 123 17.22 2.55 12.22
N LEU A 124 16.70 2.09 11.08
CA LEU A 124 17.09 0.82 10.50
C LEU A 124 18.43 1.03 9.80
N GLY A 125 19.45 0.27 10.18
CA GLY A 125 20.75 0.32 9.52
C GLY A 125 20.56 0.08 8.01
N SER A 126 21.31 0.81 7.20
CA SER A 126 21.41 0.55 5.76
C SER A 126 22.04 -0.82 5.55
N SER A 127 21.22 -1.81 5.23
CA SER A 127 21.63 -3.16 4.79
C SER A 127 21.97 -3.16 3.31
#